data_45031dab803cf62431e45bf8353bf8ae
#
_entry.id   45031dab803cf62431e45bf8353bf8ae
#
_cell.length_a   1.000
_cell.length_b   1.000
_cell.length_c   1.000
_cell.angle_alpha   90.00
_cell.angle_beta   90.00
_cell.angle_gamma   90.00
#
_symmetry.space_group_name_H-M   'P 1'
#
loop_
_entity.id
_entity.type
_entity.pdbx_description
1 polymer ?
#
loop_
_entity_poly.entity_id
_entity_poly.type
_entity_poly.pdbx_seq_one_letter_code
_entity_poly.pdbx_strand_id
1 'polypeptide(L)'
;MRRIEAIGESPVFLRHIHAIEVAEVSREFCRHGLSHALDVARIAWILVLERERPLSKDVVYAAALLHDLGRSEQYATGEDHDVAGARIAAEVIDGLPERLRFEADERAMIIAAVAGHRGACDADVVAEGRQEMLIDLIKESDNRSRACYACSARAACYWSDERKNLNLSI
;
A
#
# COMPACT_ATOMS: atom_id res chain seq x y z
N MET A 1 17.15 7.13 1.67
CA MET A 1 16.03 6.18 1.91
C MET A 1 16.50 4.83 2.51
N ARG A 2 17.48 4.88 3.44
CA ARG A 2 18.03 3.65 4.06
C ARG A 2 16.99 2.78 4.78
N ARG A 3 15.95 3.40 5.38
CA ARG A 3 14.83 2.67 6.01
C ARG A 3 14.06 1.83 4.99
N ILE A 4 13.82 2.38 3.82
CA ILE A 4 13.06 1.71 2.75
C ILE A 4 13.87 0.60 2.10
N GLU A 5 15.17 0.80 1.91
CA GLU A 5 16.10 -0.26 1.49
C GLU A 5 16.07 -1.42 2.49
N ALA A 6 16.16 -1.13 3.79
CA ALA A 6 16.10 -2.16 4.83
C ALA A 6 14.74 -2.88 4.91
N ILE A 7 13.62 -2.21 4.62
CA ILE A 7 12.32 -2.88 4.47
C ILE A 7 12.36 -3.85 3.30
N GLY A 8 12.85 -3.40 2.13
CA GLY A 8 12.95 -4.24 0.93
C GLY A 8 13.89 -5.43 1.07
N GLU A 9 14.88 -5.35 1.96
CA GLU A 9 15.83 -6.43 2.30
C GLU A 9 15.33 -7.33 3.45
N SER A 10 14.25 -6.97 4.14
CA SER A 10 13.71 -7.74 5.25
C SER A 10 13.28 -9.14 4.79
N PRO A 11 13.76 -10.22 5.42
CA PRO A 11 13.31 -11.57 5.09
C PRO A 11 11.79 -11.76 5.23
N VAL A 12 11.16 -11.05 6.18
CA VAL A 12 9.70 -11.07 6.36
C VAL A 12 9.02 -10.44 5.15
N PHE A 13 9.44 -9.24 4.73
CA PHE A 13 8.91 -8.58 3.55
C PHE A 13 9.05 -9.45 2.29
N LEU A 14 10.25 -9.95 2.02
CA LEU A 14 10.55 -10.77 0.85
C LEU A 14 9.72 -12.05 0.80
N ARG A 15 9.52 -12.72 1.95
CA ARG A 15 8.69 -13.92 2.04
C ARG A 15 7.23 -13.63 1.63
N HIS A 16 6.64 -12.57 2.16
CA HIS A 16 5.23 -12.25 1.90
C HIS A 16 5.01 -11.73 0.48
N ILE A 17 5.89 -10.86 -0.02
CA ILE A 17 5.76 -10.36 -1.40
C ILE A 17 5.91 -11.50 -2.42
N HIS A 18 6.86 -12.42 -2.21
CA HIS A 18 7.02 -13.60 -3.06
C HIS A 18 5.80 -14.52 -3.01
N ALA A 19 5.21 -14.74 -1.83
CA ALA A 19 4.00 -15.56 -1.69
C ALA A 19 2.82 -14.95 -2.46
N ILE A 20 2.66 -13.63 -2.46
CA ILE A 20 1.65 -12.92 -3.26
C ILE A 20 1.90 -13.14 -4.76
N GLU A 21 3.14 -12.92 -5.21
CA GLU A 21 3.50 -13.06 -6.64
C GLU A 21 3.25 -14.49 -7.15
N VAL A 22 3.55 -15.49 -6.34
CA VAL A 22 3.26 -16.91 -6.66
C VAL A 22 1.76 -17.18 -6.72
N ALA A 23 0.99 -16.70 -5.73
CA ALA A 23 -0.46 -16.89 -5.69
C ALA A 23 -1.18 -16.19 -6.87
N GLU A 24 -0.63 -15.08 -7.36
CA GLU A 24 -1.21 -14.28 -8.43
C GLU A 24 -0.63 -14.57 -9.82
N VAL A 25 0.19 -15.62 -10.00
CA VAL A 25 0.85 -15.90 -11.29
C VAL A 25 -0.15 -16.07 -12.45
N SER A 26 -1.31 -16.67 -12.20
CA SER A 26 -2.40 -16.85 -13.17
C SER A 26 -3.51 -15.81 -13.09
N ARG A 27 -3.36 -14.78 -12.24
CA ARG A 27 -4.40 -13.79 -12.04
C ARG A 27 -4.52 -12.86 -13.25
N GLU A 28 -5.71 -12.77 -13.82
CA GLU A 28 -6.02 -11.91 -14.98
C GLU A 28 -6.23 -10.44 -14.61
N PHE A 29 -6.66 -10.18 -13.37
CA PHE A 29 -6.91 -8.83 -12.85
C PHE A 29 -5.67 -8.19 -12.25
N CYS A 30 -5.86 -7.02 -11.62
CA CYS A 30 -4.77 -6.29 -10.95
C CYS A 30 -3.98 -7.18 -9.99
N ARG A 31 -2.66 -7.16 -10.11
CA ARG A 31 -1.73 -7.90 -9.25
C ARG A 31 -1.20 -6.99 -8.15
N HIS A 32 -0.81 -7.59 -7.01
CA HIS A 32 -0.42 -6.89 -5.79
C HIS A 32 1.05 -7.14 -5.38
N GLY A 33 1.89 -7.52 -6.37
CA GLY A 33 3.32 -7.74 -6.16
C GLY A 33 4.10 -6.43 -5.99
N LEU A 34 5.43 -6.54 -5.95
CA LEU A 34 6.35 -5.43 -5.68
C LEU A 34 6.17 -4.23 -6.63
N SER A 35 5.91 -4.49 -7.93
CA SER A 35 5.69 -3.41 -8.90
C SER A 35 4.52 -2.52 -8.50
N HIS A 36 3.39 -3.12 -8.14
CA HIS A 36 2.22 -2.38 -7.67
C HIS A 36 2.54 -1.57 -6.40
N ALA A 37 3.16 -2.19 -5.39
CA ALA A 37 3.51 -1.49 -4.15
C ALA A 37 4.42 -0.27 -4.40
N LEU A 38 5.36 -0.38 -5.37
CA LEU A 38 6.20 0.74 -5.78
C LEU A 38 5.43 1.82 -6.54
N ASP A 39 4.46 1.46 -7.36
CA ASP A 39 3.63 2.44 -8.07
C ASP A 39 2.75 3.21 -7.07
N VAL A 40 2.15 2.52 -6.10
CA VAL A 40 1.44 3.18 -4.98
C VAL A 40 2.35 4.15 -4.23
N ALA A 41 3.59 3.74 -3.90
CA ALA A 41 4.54 4.59 -3.20
C ALA A 41 4.93 5.84 -3.99
N ARG A 42 5.15 5.71 -5.30
CA ARG A 42 5.51 6.82 -6.19
C ARG A 42 4.35 7.80 -6.34
N ILE A 43 3.13 7.31 -6.59
CA ILE A 43 1.93 8.13 -6.71
C ILE A 43 1.66 8.85 -5.38
N ALA A 44 1.69 8.14 -4.25
CA ALA A 44 1.51 8.73 -2.93
C ALA A 44 2.51 9.87 -2.69
N TRP A 45 3.79 9.67 -3.04
CA TRP A 45 4.80 10.71 -2.85
C TRP A 45 4.60 11.92 -3.78
N ILE A 46 4.16 11.71 -5.03
CA ILE A 46 3.78 12.81 -5.93
C ILE A 46 2.66 13.63 -5.31
N LEU A 47 1.59 12.98 -4.84
CA LEU A 47 0.47 13.66 -4.20
C LEU A 47 0.86 14.41 -2.92
N VAL A 48 1.81 13.88 -2.14
CA VAL A 48 2.38 14.62 -0.98
C VAL A 48 3.03 15.91 -1.41
N LEU A 49 3.85 15.86 -2.47
CA LEU A 49 4.55 17.04 -2.97
C LEU A 49 3.59 18.06 -3.58
N GLU A 50 2.64 17.62 -4.41
CA GLU A 50 1.66 18.51 -5.06
C GLU A 50 0.72 19.21 -4.08
N ARG A 51 0.39 18.52 -2.98
CA ARG A 51 -0.55 19.03 -1.97
C ARG A 51 0.14 19.58 -0.71
N GLU A 52 1.47 19.65 -0.73
CA GLU A 52 2.29 20.14 0.38
C GLU A 52 1.95 19.48 1.74
N ARG A 53 1.72 18.15 1.72
CA ARG A 53 1.32 17.40 2.91
C ARG A 53 2.50 17.19 3.87
N PRO A 54 2.32 17.36 5.21
CA PRO A 54 3.38 17.25 6.22
C PRO A 54 3.70 15.78 6.57
N LEU A 55 4.01 14.96 5.55
CA LEU A 55 4.37 13.54 5.68
C LEU A 55 5.80 13.31 5.20
N SER A 56 6.56 12.52 5.95
CA SER A 56 7.91 12.16 5.54
C SER A 56 7.91 11.10 4.45
N LYS A 57 8.88 11.17 3.54
CA LYS A 57 9.00 10.23 2.42
C LYS A 57 9.14 8.79 2.90
N ASP A 58 9.91 8.55 3.95
CA ASP A 58 10.14 7.21 4.49
C ASP A 58 8.84 6.60 5.05
N VAL A 59 7.99 7.39 5.72
CA VAL A 59 6.69 6.96 6.23
C VAL A 59 5.73 6.60 5.10
N VAL A 60 5.64 7.46 4.07
CA VAL A 60 4.76 7.23 2.91
C VAL A 60 5.16 5.97 2.15
N TYR A 61 6.46 5.81 1.87
CA TYR A 61 6.96 4.63 1.17
C TYR A 61 6.81 3.36 1.99
N ALA A 62 7.04 3.42 3.31
CA ALA A 62 6.85 2.27 4.19
C ALA A 62 5.39 1.81 4.19
N ALA A 63 4.44 2.75 4.37
CA ALA A 63 3.02 2.43 4.33
C ALA A 63 2.61 1.80 2.98
N ALA A 64 3.07 2.37 1.87
CA ALA A 64 2.76 1.89 0.54
C ALA A 64 3.36 0.51 0.24
N LEU A 65 4.61 0.24 0.65
CA LEU A 65 5.23 -1.07 0.43
C LEU A 65 4.59 -2.18 1.27
N LEU A 66 4.03 -1.83 2.42
CA LEU A 66 3.50 -2.79 3.38
C LEU A 66 1.98 -3.01 3.27
N HIS A 67 1.24 -2.11 2.58
CA HIS A 67 -0.23 -2.06 2.64
C HIS A 67 -0.92 -3.36 2.25
N ASP A 68 -0.43 -4.07 1.26
CA ASP A 68 -1.03 -5.28 0.70
C ASP A 68 -0.32 -6.58 1.11
N LEU A 69 0.71 -6.56 1.98
CA LEU A 69 1.46 -7.76 2.36
C LEU A 69 0.57 -8.84 3.02
N GLY A 70 -0.50 -8.44 3.67
CA GLY A 70 -1.47 -9.36 4.27
C GLY A 70 -2.23 -10.22 3.26
N ARG A 71 -2.19 -9.91 1.96
CA ARG A 71 -2.78 -10.76 0.92
C ARG A 71 -2.15 -12.15 0.86
N SER A 72 -0.89 -12.28 1.24
CA SER A 72 -0.25 -13.59 1.36
C SER A 72 -0.99 -14.52 2.33
N GLU A 73 -1.40 -13.99 3.49
CA GLU A 73 -2.19 -14.74 4.47
C GLU A 73 -3.64 -14.92 4.00
N GLN A 74 -4.24 -13.90 3.38
CA GLN A 74 -5.57 -14.01 2.82
C GLN A 74 -5.66 -15.15 1.78
N TYR A 75 -4.66 -15.31 0.92
CA TYR A 75 -4.61 -16.40 -0.04
C TYR A 75 -4.36 -17.76 0.61
N ALA A 76 -3.58 -17.80 1.68
CA ALA A 76 -3.22 -19.04 2.36
C ALA A 76 -4.28 -19.53 3.35
N THR A 77 -4.93 -18.62 4.09
CA THR A 77 -5.77 -18.95 5.24
C THR A 77 -7.17 -18.38 5.17
N GLY A 78 -7.40 -17.36 4.34
CA GLY A 78 -8.66 -16.60 4.29
C GLY A 78 -8.74 -15.46 5.32
N GLU A 79 -7.69 -15.20 6.11
CA GLU A 79 -7.64 -14.06 7.03
C GLU A 79 -7.77 -12.74 6.26
N ASP A 80 -8.51 -11.76 6.78
CA ASP A 80 -8.64 -10.45 6.16
C ASP A 80 -7.27 -9.78 6.03
N HIS A 81 -6.92 -9.37 4.80
CA HIS A 81 -5.57 -8.91 4.49
C HIS A 81 -5.16 -7.62 5.20
N ASP A 82 -6.09 -6.76 5.57
CA ASP A 82 -5.83 -5.56 6.37
C ASP A 82 -5.43 -5.91 7.81
N VAL A 83 -6.07 -6.92 8.41
CA VAL A 83 -5.72 -7.44 9.75
C VAL A 83 -4.38 -8.14 9.73
N ALA A 84 -4.21 -9.10 8.82
CA ALA A 84 -2.92 -9.79 8.63
C ALA A 84 -1.81 -8.81 8.27
N GLY A 85 -2.11 -7.86 7.38
CA GLY A 85 -1.18 -6.82 6.92
C GLY A 85 -0.66 -5.95 8.04
N ALA A 86 -1.50 -5.50 8.95
CA ALA A 86 -1.09 -4.70 10.11
C ALA A 86 -0.09 -5.46 11.00
N ARG A 87 -0.32 -6.75 11.23
CA ARG A 87 0.58 -7.63 11.99
C ARG A 87 1.91 -7.83 11.28
N ILE A 88 1.89 -8.11 9.98
CA ILE A 88 3.09 -8.29 9.16
C ILE A 88 3.89 -6.99 9.07
N ALA A 89 3.22 -5.85 8.89
CA ALA A 89 3.86 -4.54 8.86
C ALA A 89 4.59 -4.24 10.18
N ALA A 90 3.97 -4.54 11.31
CA ALA A 90 4.60 -4.40 12.62
C ALA A 90 5.86 -5.29 12.73
N GLU A 91 5.79 -6.56 12.31
CA GLU A 91 6.93 -7.49 12.32
C GLU A 91 8.09 -6.96 11.46
N VAL A 92 7.81 -6.45 10.25
CA VAL A 92 8.83 -5.88 9.37
C VAL A 92 9.49 -4.65 9.99
N ILE A 93 8.69 -3.70 10.51
CA ILE A 93 9.18 -2.43 11.07
C ILE A 93 9.99 -2.67 12.35
N ASP A 94 9.49 -3.52 13.25
CA ASP A 94 10.14 -3.83 14.52
C ASP A 94 11.44 -4.63 14.33
N GLY A 95 11.54 -5.38 13.23
CA GLY A 95 12.74 -6.11 12.81
C GLY A 95 13.85 -5.24 12.20
N LEU A 96 13.61 -3.96 11.94
CA LEU A 96 14.64 -3.07 11.41
C LEU A 96 15.80 -2.85 12.40
N PRO A 97 17.04 -2.67 11.91
CA PRO A 97 18.16 -2.28 12.75
C PRO A 97 17.83 -1.03 13.58
N GLU A 98 18.26 -0.98 14.84
CA GLU A 98 17.91 0.08 15.80
C GLU A 98 18.06 1.49 15.22
N ARG A 99 19.16 1.77 14.51
CA ARG A 99 19.45 3.07 13.87
C ARG A 99 18.48 3.44 12.71
N LEU A 100 17.67 2.50 12.24
CA LEU A 100 16.72 2.65 11.13
C LEU A 100 15.27 2.53 11.57
N ARG A 101 15.01 2.33 12.86
CA ARG A 101 13.65 2.26 13.39
C ARG A 101 12.90 3.55 13.16
N PHE A 102 11.62 3.41 12.96
CA PHE A 102 10.68 4.53 12.96
C PHE A 102 10.40 4.98 14.39
N GLU A 103 10.15 6.27 14.56
CA GLU A 103 9.67 6.79 15.84
C GLU A 103 8.29 6.18 16.15
N ALA A 104 7.88 6.22 17.43
CA ALA A 104 6.66 5.55 17.87
C ALA A 104 5.40 6.05 17.15
N ASP A 105 5.31 7.35 16.88
CA ASP A 105 4.22 7.97 16.14
C ASP A 105 4.26 7.59 14.64
N GLU A 106 5.44 7.61 14.01
CA GLU A 106 5.63 7.16 12.63
C GLU A 106 5.21 5.69 12.44
N ARG A 107 5.66 4.83 13.38
CA ARG A 107 5.29 3.41 13.40
C ARG A 107 3.77 3.22 13.51
N ALA A 108 3.13 3.92 14.45
CA ALA A 108 1.68 3.85 14.64
C ALA A 108 0.93 4.28 13.38
N MET A 109 1.35 5.37 12.75
CA MET A 109 0.76 5.87 11.51
C MET A 109 0.88 4.85 10.36
N ILE A 110 2.04 4.22 10.18
CA ILE A 110 2.25 3.22 9.12
C ILE A 110 1.34 2.02 9.34
N ILE A 111 1.28 1.47 10.57
CA ILE A 111 0.42 0.32 10.89
C ILE A 111 -1.05 0.67 10.69
N ALA A 112 -1.48 1.87 11.12
CA ALA A 112 -2.85 2.34 10.93
C ALA A 112 -3.19 2.49 9.44
N ALA A 113 -2.25 2.98 8.62
CA ALA A 113 -2.46 3.08 7.18
C ALA A 113 -2.61 1.70 6.52
N VAL A 114 -1.82 0.71 6.94
CA VAL A 114 -1.95 -0.67 6.48
C VAL A 114 -3.29 -1.29 6.92
N ALA A 115 -3.71 -1.08 8.17
CA ALA A 115 -5.01 -1.58 8.65
C ALA A 115 -6.22 -0.89 8.01
N GLY A 116 -6.07 0.40 7.70
CA GLY A 116 -7.18 1.25 7.26
C GLY A 116 -7.28 1.47 5.74
N HIS A 117 -6.40 0.88 4.92
CA HIS A 117 -6.36 1.17 3.47
C HIS A 117 -7.54 0.62 2.66
N ARG A 118 -8.35 -0.29 3.22
CA ARG A 118 -9.55 -0.82 2.56
C ARG A 118 -10.69 0.19 2.54
N GLY A 119 -11.50 0.09 1.49
CA GLY A 119 -12.70 0.91 1.33
C GLY A 119 -12.50 2.11 0.38
N ALA A 120 -13.57 2.86 0.17
CA ALA A 120 -13.53 4.07 -0.64
C ALA A 120 -12.81 5.19 0.12
N CYS A 121 -12.04 6.00 -0.61
CA CYS A 121 -11.60 7.30 -0.11
C CYS A 121 -12.80 8.24 -0.19
N ASP A 122 -13.17 8.86 0.93
CA ASP A 122 -14.21 9.89 0.92
C ASP A 122 -13.53 11.21 0.55
N ALA A 123 -13.63 11.59 -0.73
CA ALA A 123 -12.95 12.77 -1.27
C ALA A 123 -13.41 14.08 -0.63
N ASP A 124 -14.57 14.09 0.04
CA ASP A 124 -15.17 15.26 0.66
C ASP A 124 -14.75 15.41 2.14
N VAL A 125 -14.11 14.40 2.73
CA VAL A 125 -13.60 14.47 4.11
C VAL A 125 -12.17 14.97 4.12
N VAL A 126 -11.97 16.16 4.67
CA VAL A 126 -10.62 16.69 4.94
C VAL A 126 -10.05 15.98 6.16
N ALA A 127 -9.06 15.12 5.96
CA ALA A 127 -8.36 14.44 7.03
C ALA A 127 -7.66 15.46 7.94
N GLU A 128 -8.06 15.53 9.22
CA GLU A 128 -7.54 16.51 10.17
C GLU A 128 -6.21 16.10 10.81
N GLY A 129 -5.92 14.81 10.86
CA GLY A 129 -4.70 14.26 11.46
C GLY A 129 -3.72 13.69 10.42
N ARG A 130 -2.42 13.64 10.80
CA ARG A 130 -1.37 13.04 9.94
C ARG A 130 -1.63 11.56 9.66
N GLN A 131 -2.25 10.84 10.60
CA GLN A 131 -2.57 9.43 10.46
C GLN A 131 -3.69 9.22 9.45
N GLU A 132 -4.81 9.92 9.59
CA GLU A 132 -5.94 9.90 8.67
C GLU A 132 -5.51 10.32 7.27
N MET A 133 -4.68 11.37 7.21
CA MET A 133 -4.09 11.84 5.95
C MET A 133 -3.26 10.76 5.25
N LEU A 134 -2.48 9.96 5.99
CA LEU A 134 -1.70 8.85 5.42
C LEU A 134 -2.62 7.71 4.96
N ILE A 135 -3.64 7.36 5.74
CA ILE A 135 -4.64 6.34 5.38
C ILE A 135 -5.30 6.69 4.05
N ASP A 136 -5.83 7.91 3.93
CA ASP A 136 -6.53 8.35 2.71
C ASP A 136 -5.57 8.46 1.52
N LEU A 137 -4.35 8.91 1.76
CA LEU A 137 -3.31 8.95 0.74
C LEU A 137 -3.01 7.56 0.15
N ILE A 138 -2.88 6.53 1.01
CA ILE A 138 -2.62 5.16 0.55
C ILE A 138 -3.83 4.62 -0.22
N LYS A 139 -5.08 4.82 0.25
CA LYS A 139 -6.31 4.43 -0.46
C LYS A 139 -6.37 5.05 -1.86
N GLU A 140 -6.17 6.36 -1.94
CA GLU A 140 -6.20 7.08 -3.21
C GLU A 140 -5.11 6.60 -4.16
N SER A 141 -3.89 6.42 -3.66
CA SER A 141 -2.75 6.00 -4.46
C SER A 141 -2.88 4.55 -4.93
N ASP A 142 -3.41 3.65 -4.10
CA ASP A 142 -3.73 2.28 -4.52
C ASP A 142 -4.75 2.28 -5.67
N ASN A 143 -5.83 3.05 -5.56
CA ASN A 143 -6.80 3.17 -6.65
C ASN A 143 -6.12 3.73 -7.92
N ARG A 144 -5.40 4.85 -7.83
CA ARG A 144 -4.76 5.53 -8.96
C ARG A 144 -3.67 4.70 -9.65
N SER A 145 -3.05 3.76 -8.93
CA SER A 145 -2.03 2.86 -9.50
C SER A 145 -2.59 1.87 -10.54
N ARG A 146 -3.91 1.74 -10.62
CA ARG A 146 -4.58 0.78 -11.51
C ARG A 146 -4.71 1.33 -12.93
N ALA A 147 -3.98 0.77 -13.89
CA ALA A 147 -4.05 1.16 -15.29
C ALA A 147 -5.28 0.57 -16.01
N CYS A 148 -6.49 0.85 -15.53
CA CYS A 148 -7.74 0.28 -16.08
C CYS A 148 -7.96 0.66 -17.55
N TYR A 149 -7.48 1.82 -17.97
CA TYR A 149 -7.53 2.30 -19.38
C TYR A 149 -6.79 1.37 -20.35
N ALA A 150 -5.76 0.63 -19.88
CA ALA A 150 -4.96 -0.30 -20.68
C ALA A 150 -5.17 -1.78 -20.27
N CYS A 151 -6.11 -2.08 -19.37
CA CYS A 151 -6.31 -3.43 -18.85
C CYS A 151 -7.06 -4.30 -19.85
N SER A 152 -6.48 -5.44 -20.24
CA SER A 152 -7.11 -6.43 -21.12
C SER A 152 -8.34 -7.10 -20.49
N ALA A 153 -8.36 -7.24 -19.16
CA ALA A 153 -9.47 -7.83 -18.40
C ALA A 153 -10.56 -6.80 -18.00
N ARG A 154 -10.49 -5.55 -18.50
CA ARG A 154 -11.41 -4.47 -18.12
C ARG A 154 -12.88 -4.83 -18.24
N ALA A 155 -13.27 -5.53 -19.29
CA ALA A 155 -14.67 -5.89 -19.55
C ALA A 155 -15.21 -6.92 -18.55
N ALA A 156 -14.36 -7.81 -18.05
CA ALA A 156 -14.70 -8.84 -17.05
C ALA A 156 -14.49 -8.36 -15.60
N CYS A 157 -13.95 -7.16 -15.41
CA CYS A 157 -13.65 -6.64 -14.07
C CYS A 157 -14.94 -6.26 -13.32
N TYR A 158 -15.06 -6.71 -12.07
CA TYR A 158 -16.21 -6.47 -11.20
C TYR A 158 -16.33 -5.02 -10.67
N TRP A 159 -15.28 -4.18 -10.85
CA TRP A 159 -15.36 -2.77 -10.51
C TRP A 159 -16.30 -2.04 -11.45
N SER A 160 -17.11 -1.13 -10.90
CA SER A 160 -17.91 -0.22 -11.71
C SER A 160 -17.02 0.75 -12.49
N ASP A 161 -17.56 1.35 -13.54
CA ASP A 161 -16.77 2.27 -14.38
C ASP A 161 -16.39 3.56 -13.63
N GLU A 162 -17.17 3.95 -12.61
CA GLU A 162 -16.84 5.09 -11.72
C GLU A 162 -15.61 4.81 -10.84
N ARG A 163 -15.31 3.54 -10.54
CA ARG A 163 -14.14 3.13 -9.77
C ARG A 163 -12.91 2.85 -10.62
N LYS A 164 -13.09 2.65 -11.92
CA LYS A 164 -12.01 2.35 -12.85
C LYS A 164 -11.31 3.62 -13.30
N ASN A 165 -9.99 3.60 -13.39
CA ASN A 165 -9.21 4.67 -14.02
C ASN A 165 -9.27 4.49 -15.54
N LEU A 166 -10.29 5.07 -16.19
CA LEU A 166 -10.51 4.93 -17.64
C LEU A 166 -9.68 5.93 -18.44
N ASN A 167 -9.10 6.93 -17.81
CA ASN A 167 -8.22 7.93 -18.41
C ASN A 167 -6.82 7.82 -17.81
N LEU A 168 -5.82 8.21 -18.61
CA LEU A 168 -4.45 8.35 -18.12
C LEU A 168 -4.40 9.54 -17.15
N SER A 169 -4.20 9.25 -15.89
CA SER A 169 -4.03 10.25 -14.83
C SER A 169 -3.03 9.74 -13.80
N ILE A 170 -2.37 10.65 -13.11
CA ILE A 170 -1.52 10.34 -11.96
C ILE A 170 -2.35 10.49 -10.70
#